data_c05699b8bf620b6060e405134cf64bc8
#
_entry.id   c05699b8bf620b6060e405134cf64bc8
#
_cell.length_a   1.000
_cell.length_b   1.000
_cell.length_c   1.000
_cell.angle_alpha   90.00
_cell.angle_beta   90.00
_cell.angle_gamma   90.00
#
_symmetry.space_group_name_H-M   'P 1'
#
loop_
_entity.id
_entity.type
_entity.pdbx_description
1 polymer ?
#
loop_
_entity_poly.entity_id
_entity_poly.type
_entity_poly.pdbx_seq_one_letter_code
_entity_poly.pdbx_strand_id
1 'polypeptide(L)'
;MFRVAESLGHHLRVMPQFLLLSVVLFQAPTSLAAQDLLYVASQEEVTVSVIDTKSNELLETVDLKTLGFTESAKAHHTAVEPDGSFWYVSLISAGTVLKFDRQNRLVARANFEAPGMLSLDPTSDRLYVGRSMAAVNPPQRIGVIQRSSMQIEEVDVFFPRPHALAVDPHGERFFTASLGQNTVAYAPLGVEEVDLYNIDGTTHTLVQFALSPDGDWMVAGGQLSGELLIFDLSNPQPTLVKSIPVGGQPWHPSFSTDGTTVWVPNQSANTVTVVDTGTWTIIDVIRHPALAEPHGSAVSPDGSTVYISGRNVAGTYRSTNGDKARPGTVVAIDTNTRSVIAVIEVGRYAAGMSVTSSMNRD
;
A
#
# COMPACT_ATOMS: atom_id res chain seq x y z
N MET A 1 -87.75 -33.76 -60.55
CA MET A 1 -87.05 -34.50 -59.49
C MET A 1 -85.59 -34.14 -59.54
N PHE A 2 -85.21 -33.11 -58.96
CA PHE A 2 -83.79 -32.79 -58.77
C PHE A 2 -83.63 -31.97 -57.47
N ARG A 3 -82.85 -32.48 -56.51
CA ARG A 3 -82.50 -31.79 -55.29
C ARG A 3 -81.20 -31.00 -55.55
N VAL A 4 -81.26 -29.74 -55.20
CA VAL A 4 -80.11 -28.82 -55.17
C VAL A 4 -79.38 -29.01 -53.85
N ALA A 5 -78.05 -29.21 -53.91
CA ALA A 5 -77.21 -29.26 -52.75
C ALA A 5 -76.58 -27.86 -52.47
N GLU A 6 -76.80 -27.29 -51.29
CA GLU A 6 -76.21 -26.06 -50.86
C GLU A 6 -74.75 -26.29 -50.39
N SER A 7 -73.84 -25.47 -50.89
CA SER A 7 -72.41 -25.42 -50.52
C SER A 7 -72.20 -24.41 -49.45
N LEU A 8 -71.79 -24.85 -48.27
CA LEU A 8 -71.33 -24.02 -47.13
C LEU A 8 -69.89 -23.60 -47.35
N GLY A 9 -69.69 -22.31 -47.60
CA GLY A 9 -68.37 -21.68 -47.65
C GLY A 9 -67.79 -21.46 -46.30
N HIS A 10 -66.65 -22.08 -45.98
CA HIS A 10 -65.88 -21.82 -44.79
C HIS A 10 -64.90 -20.68 -45.08
N HIS A 11 -65.14 -19.51 -44.43
CA HIS A 11 -64.17 -18.41 -44.35
C HIS A 11 -63.09 -18.74 -43.33
N LEU A 12 -61.89 -19.11 -43.78
CA LEU A 12 -60.70 -19.11 -42.91
C LEU A 12 -60.32 -17.66 -42.62
N ARG A 13 -60.44 -17.25 -41.37
CA ARG A 13 -59.82 -16.03 -40.88
C ARG A 13 -58.35 -16.30 -40.63
N VAL A 14 -57.46 -15.70 -41.42
CA VAL A 14 -56.03 -15.67 -41.19
C VAL A 14 -55.77 -14.57 -40.14
N MET A 15 -55.35 -14.98 -38.94
CA MET A 15 -54.80 -14.04 -37.94
C MET A 15 -53.37 -13.67 -38.29
N PRO A 16 -52.98 -12.38 -38.27
CA PRO A 16 -51.62 -12.00 -38.41
C PRO A 16 -50.81 -12.39 -37.17
N GLN A 17 -49.81 -13.26 -37.34
CA GLN A 17 -48.78 -13.50 -36.30
C GLN A 17 -47.90 -12.25 -36.18
N PHE A 18 -48.06 -11.54 -35.05
CA PHE A 18 -47.10 -10.52 -34.65
C PHE A 18 -45.81 -11.22 -34.18
N LEU A 19 -44.75 -11.12 -34.98
CA LEU A 19 -43.41 -11.51 -34.61
C LEU A 19 -42.89 -10.48 -33.61
N LEU A 20 -42.91 -10.80 -32.31
CA LEU A 20 -42.21 -10.01 -31.28
C LEU A 20 -40.70 -10.18 -31.48
N LEU A 21 -40.08 -9.20 -32.12
CA LEU A 21 -38.63 -9.10 -32.20
C LEU A 21 -38.14 -8.65 -30.81
N SER A 22 -37.70 -9.60 -29.96
CA SER A 22 -37.02 -9.30 -28.73
C SER A 22 -35.63 -8.72 -29.05
N VAL A 23 -35.51 -7.40 -28.97
CA VAL A 23 -34.22 -6.72 -29.04
C VAL A 23 -33.51 -7.04 -27.72
N VAL A 24 -32.60 -8.02 -27.74
CA VAL A 24 -31.62 -8.23 -26.67
C VAL A 24 -30.63 -7.04 -26.77
N LEU A 25 -30.85 -6.03 -25.92
CA LEU A 25 -29.86 -5.01 -25.67
C LEU A 25 -28.65 -5.70 -25.04
N PHE A 26 -27.64 -6.01 -25.83
CA PHE A 26 -26.29 -6.24 -25.30
C PHE A 26 -25.86 -4.91 -24.67
N GLN A 27 -25.99 -4.80 -23.35
CA GLN A 27 -25.24 -3.81 -22.61
C GLN A 27 -23.77 -4.16 -22.85
N ALA A 28 -23.08 -3.32 -23.62
CA ALA A 28 -21.63 -3.34 -23.64
C ALA A 28 -21.15 -3.30 -22.17
N PRO A 29 -20.16 -4.11 -21.78
CA PRO A 29 -19.61 -3.97 -20.44
C PRO A 29 -19.19 -2.51 -20.30
N THR A 30 -19.84 -1.81 -19.40
CA THR A 30 -19.37 -0.50 -18.95
C THR A 30 -17.91 -0.74 -18.57
N SER A 31 -16.98 -0.07 -19.26
CA SER A 31 -15.58 -0.01 -18.82
C SER A 31 -15.66 0.27 -17.32
N LEU A 32 -15.31 -0.71 -16.49
CA LEU A 32 -15.10 -0.47 -15.07
C LEU A 32 -14.01 0.61 -15.04
N ALA A 33 -14.42 1.85 -14.79
CA ALA A 33 -13.47 2.90 -14.45
C ALA A 33 -12.57 2.27 -13.39
N ALA A 34 -11.26 2.29 -13.62
CA ALA A 34 -10.33 1.60 -12.74
C ALA A 34 -10.60 2.10 -11.31
N GLN A 35 -11.09 1.21 -10.44
CA GLN A 35 -11.35 1.52 -9.05
C GLN A 35 -10.04 1.90 -8.37
N ASP A 36 -10.08 2.89 -7.50
CA ASP A 36 -8.98 3.23 -6.63
C ASP A 36 -8.98 2.26 -5.45
N LEU A 37 -7.97 1.40 -5.40
CA LEU A 37 -7.89 0.30 -4.45
C LEU A 37 -6.72 0.48 -3.50
N LEU A 38 -6.96 0.20 -2.23
CA LEU A 38 -5.96 0.12 -1.17
C LEU A 38 -5.73 -1.36 -0.84
N TYR A 39 -4.46 -1.77 -0.85
CA TYR A 39 -4.02 -3.13 -0.51
C TYR A 39 -3.32 -3.11 0.85
N VAL A 40 -3.79 -3.91 1.80
CA VAL A 40 -3.29 -3.91 3.19
C VAL A 40 -2.85 -5.31 3.58
N ALA A 41 -1.57 -5.49 3.89
CA ALA A 41 -1.03 -6.76 4.34
C ALA A 41 -1.35 -7.02 5.82
N SER A 42 -1.75 -8.25 6.16
CA SER A 42 -2.02 -8.70 7.52
C SER A 42 -1.09 -9.85 7.90
N GLN A 43 -0.14 -9.59 8.81
CA GLN A 43 0.97 -10.50 9.06
C GLN A 43 0.56 -11.81 9.74
N GLU A 44 -0.32 -11.77 10.75
CA GLU A 44 -0.70 -12.96 11.52
C GLU A 44 -1.73 -13.85 10.81
N GLU A 45 -2.52 -13.28 9.89
CA GLU A 45 -3.47 -14.06 9.11
C GLU A 45 -2.96 -14.46 7.73
N VAL A 46 -1.83 -13.87 7.29
CA VAL A 46 -1.23 -14.10 5.96
C VAL A 46 -2.24 -13.79 4.86
N THR A 47 -2.86 -12.64 4.98
CA THR A 47 -3.87 -12.15 4.03
C THR A 47 -3.49 -10.76 3.50
N VAL A 48 -4.12 -10.37 2.38
CA VAL A 48 -4.13 -8.99 1.90
C VAL A 48 -5.58 -8.56 1.74
N SER A 49 -5.95 -7.49 2.43
CA SER A 49 -7.26 -6.87 2.31
C SER A 49 -7.26 -5.88 1.16
N VAL A 50 -8.27 -5.94 0.29
CA VAL A 50 -8.50 -5.04 -0.85
C VAL A 50 -9.69 -4.16 -0.51
N ILE A 51 -9.45 -2.85 -0.42
CA ILE A 51 -10.42 -1.86 0.04
C ILE A 51 -10.65 -0.85 -1.09
N ASP A 52 -11.91 -0.54 -1.38
CA ASP A 52 -12.29 0.56 -2.27
C ASP A 52 -12.10 1.89 -1.53
N THR A 53 -11.25 2.78 -2.07
CA THR A 53 -10.94 4.05 -1.41
C THR A 53 -12.06 5.07 -1.51
N LYS A 54 -12.99 4.89 -2.42
CA LYS A 54 -14.13 5.80 -2.61
C LYS A 54 -15.26 5.52 -1.62
N SER A 55 -15.55 4.24 -1.37
CA SER A 55 -16.61 3.84 -0.44
C SER A 55 -16.09 3.52 0.97
N ASN A 56 -14.77 3.33 1.14
CA ASN A 56 -14.13 2.80 2.35
C ASN A 56 -14.63 1.40 2.73
N GLU A 57 -15.00 0.58 1.75
CA GLU A 57 -15.49 -0.77 1.96
C GLU A 57 -14.44 -1.82 1.65
N LEU A 58 -14.37 -2.85 2.49
CA LEU A 58 -13.58 -4.06 2.23
C LEU A 58 -14.27 -4.85 1.12
N LEU A 59 -13.62 -4.93 -0.05
CA LEU A 59 -14.14 -5.66 -1.22
C LEU A 59 -13.79 -7.14 -1.17
N GLU A 60 -12.55 -7.45 -0.79
CA GLU A 60 -12.00 -8.81 -0.82
C GLU A 60 -10.90 -8.99 0.23
N THR A 61 -10.76 -10.20 0.71
CA THR A 61 -9.59 -10.63 1.50
C THR A 61 -8.90 -11.77 0.74
N VAL A 62 -7.72 -11.50 0.21
CA VAL A 62 -6.89 -12.49 -0.50
C VAL A 62 -6.17 -13.34 0.55
N ASP A 63 -6.59 -14.58 0.74
CA ASP A 63 -5.96 -15.53 1.67
C ASP A 63 -4.79 -16.25 0.99
N LEU A 64 -3.57 -15.86 1.32
CA LEU A 64 -2.35 -16.40 0.74
C LEU A 64 -2.09 -17.85 1.17
N LYS A 65 -2.75 -18.35 2.22
CA LYS A 65 -2.66 -19.75 2.64
C LYS A 65 -3.26 -20.69 1.59
N THR A 66 -4.23 -20.22 0.79
CA THR A 66 -4.78 -20.97 -0.36
C THR A 66 -3.75 -21.26 -1.45
N LEU A 67 -2.64 -20.50 -1.44
CA LEU A 67 -1.50 -20.68 -2.35
C LEU A 67 -0.40 -21.60 -1.78
N GLY A 68 -0.67 -22.24 -0.63
CA GLY A 68 0.25 -23.17 0.04
C GLY A 68 1.16 -22.51 1.09
N PHE A 69 0.97 -21.23 1.43
CA PHE A 69 1.72 -20.60 2.51
C PHE A 69 1.12 -20.95 3.88
N THR A 70 1.98 -21.02 4.88
CA THR A 70 1.57 -21.26 6.27
C THR A 70 1.36 -19.94 7.02
N GLU A 71 0.76 -20.00 8.20
CA GLU A 71 0.57 -18.82 9.07
C GLU A 71 1.90 -18.12 9.45
N SER A 72 3.02 -18.83 9.38
CA SER A 72 4.35 -18.26 9.64
C SER A 72 4.89 -17.38 8.50
N ALA A 73 4.27 -17.37 7.32
CA ALA A 73 4.80 -16.67 6.13
C ALA A 73 4.90 -15.16 6.32
N LYS A 74 3.97 -14.55 7.07
CA LYS A 74 3.93 -13.12 7.46
C LYS A 74 3.90 -12.14 6.28
N ALA A 75 2.72 -11.86 5.75
CA ALA A 75 2.51 -10.79 4.78
C ALA A 75 2.83 -9.42 5.41
N HIS A 76 3.76 -8.64 4.82
CA HIS A 76 4.30 -7.46 5.50
C HIS A 76 4.04 -6.14 4.80
N HIS A 77 4.40 -6.01 3.53
CA HIS A 77 4.25 -4.77 2.79
C HIS A 77 3.70 -5.05 1.40
N THR A 78 2.90 -4.13 0.88
CA THR A 78 2.39 -4.20 -0.48
C THR A 78 2.98 -3.08 -1.34
N ALA A 79 3.01 -3.28 -2.64
CA ALA A 79 3.21 -2.25 -3.64
C ALA A 79 2.24 -2.50 -4.78
N VAL A 80 1.69 -1.44 -5.38
CA VAL A 80 0.73 -1.56 -6.48
C VAL A 80 1.16 -0.67 -7.63
N GLU A 81 1.09 -1.17 -8.85
CA GLU A 81 1.40 -0.38 -10.03
C GLU A 81 0.41 0.78 -10.18
N PRO A 82 0.84 1.95 -10.66
CA PRO A 82 0.01 3.15 -10.71
C PRO A 82 -1.33 2.93 -11.42
N ASP A 83 -1.34 2.14 -12.49
CA ASP A 83 -2.55 1.80 -13.26
C ASP A 83 -3.38 0.66 -12.62
N GLY A 84 -2.90 0.08 -11.51
CA GLY A 84 -3.52 -1.04 -10.83
C GLY A 84 -3.50 -2.35 -11.62
N SER A 85 -2.66 -2.49 -12.66
CA SER A 85 -2.57 -3.72 -13.46
C SER A 85 -2.01 -4.89 -12.66
N PHE A 86 -1.02 -4.61 -11.78
CA PHE A 86 -0.41 -5.59 -10.90
C PHE A 86 -0.18 -5.01 -9.51
N TRP A 87 -0.14 -5.89 -8.52
CA TRP A 87 0.29 -5.57 -7.16
C TRP A 87 1.19 -6.66 -6.61
N TYR A 88 1.96 -6.30 -5.60
CA TYR A 88 3.00 -7.13 -5.00
C TYR A 88 2.83 -7.19 -3.50
N VAL A 89 3.26 -8.31 -2.89
CA VAL A 89 3.33 -8.45 -1.43
C VAL A 89 4.58 -9.20 -1.01
N SER A 90 5.27 -8.69 0.00
CA SER A 90 6.41 -9.36 0.62
C SER A 90 5.94 -10.32 1.71
N LEU A 91 6.48 -11.55 1.70
CA LEU A 91 6.25 -12.56 2.72
C LEU A 91 7.56 -12.83 3.46
N ILE A 92 7.69 -12.25 4.67
CA ILE A 92 8.95 -12.22 5.43
C ILE A 92 9.56 -13.60 5.61
N SER A 93 8.83 -14.51 6.28
CA SER A 93 9.38 -15.80 6.66
C SER A 93 9.31 -16.86 5.55
N ALA A 94 8.51 -16.60 4.52
CA ALA A 94 8.51 -17.42 3.31
C ALA A 94 9.64 -17.02 2.33
N GLY A 95 10.34 -15.90 2.58
CA GLY A 95 11.47 -15.46 1.75
C GLY A 95 11.08 -15.21 0.31
N THR A 96 9.93 -14.58 0.07
CA THR A 96 9.41 -14.38 -1.30
C THR A 96 8.61 -13.08 -1.43
N VAL A 97 8.64 -12.52 -2.63
CA VAL A 97 7.74 -11.46 -3.08
C VAL A 97 6.81 -12.06 -4.13
N LEU A 98 5.51 -11.90 -3.93
CA LEU A 98 4.47 -12.39 -4.85
C LEU A 98 3.99 -11.25 -5.74
N LYS A 99 3.67 -11.57 -7.00
CA LYS A 99 3.03 -10.67 -7.98
C LYS A 99 1.64 -11.17 -8.30
N PHE A 100 0.65 -10.31 -8.19
CA PHE A 100 -0.75 -10.57 -8.51
C PHE A 100 -1.24 -9.66 -9.64
N ASP A 101 -2.21 -10.13 -10.41
CA ASP A 101 -2.94 -9.30 -11.36
C ASP A 101 -4.09 -8.54 -10.66
N ARG A 102 -4.76 -7.67 -11.41
CA ARG A 102 -5.91 -6.88 -10.94
C ARG A 102 -7.07 -7.75 -10.41
N GLN A 103 -7.20 -8.99 -10.84
CA GLN A 103 -8.21 -9.95 -10.38
C GLN A 103 -7.73 -10.77 -9.17
N ASN A 104 -6.67 -10.33 -8.50
CA ASN A 104 -6.06 -10.98 -7.33
C ASN A 104 -5.57 -12.42 -7.59
N ARG A 105 -5.24 -12.76 -8.85
CA ARG A 105 -4.67 -14.05 -9.21
C ARG A 105 -3.14 -13.97 -9.15
N LEU A 106 -2.52 -14.97 -8.52
CA LEU A 106 -1.06 -15.08 -8.49
C LEU A 106 -0.51 -15.25 -9.91
N VAL A 107 0.37 -14.35 -10.33
CA VAL A 107 1.01 -14.38 -11.66
C VAL A 107 2.42 -14.95 -11.58
N ALA A 108 3.20 -14.51 -10.60
CA ALA A 108 4.60 -14.89 -10.47
C ALA A 108 5.13 -14.61 -9.05
N ARG A 109 6.36 -15.04 -8.79
CA ARG A 109 7.05 -14.79 -7.52
C ARG A 109 8.55 -14.66 -7.72
N ALA A 110 9.22 -13.92 -6.83
CA ALA A 110 10.67 -13.84 -6.70
C ALA A 110 11.09 -14.29 -5.30
N ASN A 111 12.15 -15.08 -5.20
CA ASN A 111 12.71 -15.48 -3.91
C ASN A 111 13.72 -14.43 -3.45
N PHE A 112 13.58 -13.98 -2.22
CA PHE A 112 14.47 -13.01 -1.58
C PHE A 112 14.43 -13.24 -0.06
N GLU A 113 15.57 -13.39 0.58
CA GLU A 113 15.64 -13.69 2.00
C GLU A 113 15.04 -12.55 2.84
N ALA A 114 14.04 -12.89 3.67
CA ALA A 114 13.35 -11.99 4.60
C ALA A 114 12.95 -10.64 3.97
N PRO A 115 12.16 -10.60 2.87
CA PRO A 115 11.76 -9.36 2.25
C PRO A 115 10.94 -8.50 3.21
N GLY A 116 11.20 -7.21 3.19
CA GLY A 116 10.51 -6.20 4.01
C GLY A 116 9.73 -5.21 3.15
N MET A 117 10.24 -3.98 3.11
CA MET A 117 9.64 -2.88 2.36
C MET A 117 9.74 -3.11 0.86
N LEU A 118 8.73 -2.63 0.13
CA LEU A 118 8.65 -2.64 -1.33
C LEU A 118 8.50 -1.21 -1.83
N SER A 119 9.25 -0.83 -2.87
CA SER A 119 9.10 0.47 -3.52
C SER A 119 9.26 0.33 -5.03
N LEU A 120 8.26 0.80 -5.78
CA LEU A 120 8.26 0.75 -7.24
C LEU A 120 9.12 1.88 -7.82
N ASP A 121 9.87 1.58 -8.88
CA ASP A 121 10.42 2.59 -9.76
C ASP A 121 9.28 3.07 -10.70
N PRO A 122 8.92 4.34 -10.68
CA PRO A 122 7.82 4.86 -11.49
C PRO A 122 8.16 4.94 -12.99
N THR A 123 9.43 4.88 -13.35
CA THR A 123 9.92 5.12 -14.72
C THR A 123 10.43 3.87 -15.43
N SER A 124 10.70 2.78 -14.69
CA SER A 124 11.24 1.54 -15.26
C SER A 124 10.53 0.30 -14.73
N ASP A 125 10.88 -0.86 -15.26
CA ASP A 125 10.33 -2.16 -14.87
C ASP A 125 10.99 -2.74 -13.59
N ARG A 126 11.26 -1.89 -12.57
CA ARG A 126 11.95 -2.30 -11.35
C ARG A 126 11.07 -2.15 -10.10
N LEU A 127 11.23 -3.10 -9.19
CA LEU A 127 10.69 -3.08 -7.83
C LEU A 127 11.85 -3.29 -6.86
N TYR A 128 12.10 -2.32 -6.01
CA TYR A 128 13.12 -2.39 -4.97
C TYR A 128 12.56 -3.07 -3.72
N VAL A 129 13.39 -3.89 -3.05
CA VAL A 129 12.99 -4.72 -1.91
C VAL A 129 14.00 -4.58 -0.78
N GLY A 130 13.58 -4.02 0.35
CA GLY A 130 14.36 -3.96 1.59
C GLY A 130 14.28 -5.28 2.38
N ARG A 131 15.12 -5.43 3.41
CA ARG A 131 15.07 -6.56 4.35
C ARG A 131 14.10 -6.27 5.49
N SER A 132 13.41 -7.28 5.96
CA SER A 132 12.55 -7.16 7.14
C SER A 132 13.37 -6.90 8.41
N MET A 133 12.82 -6.10 9.33
CA MET A 133 13.39 -5.91 10.65
C MET A 133 13.42 -7.20 11.50
N ALA A 134 12.63 -8.22 11.13
CA ALA A 134 12.66 -9.54 11.76
C ALA A 134 13.82 -10.43 11.30
N ALA A 135 14.56 -10.03 10.26
CA ALA A 135 15.70 -10.76 9.77
C ALA A 135 16.86 -10.76 10.78
N VAL A 136 17.46 -11.91 10.97
CA VAL A 136 18.62 -12.11 11.86
C VAL A 136 19.88 -12.13 11.01
N ASN A 137 20.74 -11.13 11.18
CA ASN A 137 21.99 -10.96 10.40
C ASN A 137 21.78 -11.10 8.88
N PRO A 138 20.83 -10.36 8.28
CA PRO A 138 20.59 -10.45 6.84
C PRO A 138 21.81 -9.95 6.06
N PRO A 139 21.97 -10.35 4.80
CA PRO A 139 22.93 -9.74 3.90
C PRO A 139 22.79 -8.21 3.88
N GLN A 140 23.92 -7.51 3.79
CA GLN A 140 23.95 -6.04 3.68
C GLN A 140 23.60 -5.60 2.25
N ARG A 141 22.46 -6.07 1.76
CA ARG A 141 21.98 -5.93 0.39
C ARG A 141 20.48 -5.68 0.36
N ILE A 142 20.05 -4.89 -0.59
CA ILE A 142 18.66 -4.78 -1.02
C ILE A 142 18.46 -5.57 -2.31
N GLY A 143 17.21 -5.97 -2.59
CA GLY A 143 16.86 -6.63 -3.84
C GLY A 143 16.31 -5.63 -4.86
N VAL A 144 16.57 -5.89 -6.15
CA VAL A 144 15.96 -5.21 -7.29
C VAL A 144 15.33 -6.26 -8.18
N ILE A 145 14.00 -6.29 -8.22
CA ILE A 145 13.22 -7.23 -9.01
C ILE A 145 12.86 -6.59 -10.35
N GLN A 146 13.16 -7.28 -11.45
CA GLN A 146 12.61 -6.96 -12.75
C GLN A 146 11.13 -7.41 -12.78
N ARG A 147 10.18 -6.48 -12.78
CA ARG A 147 8.74 -6.78 -12.58
C ARG A 147 8.14 -7.67 -13.66
N SER A 148 8.61 -7.58 -14.91
CA SER A 148 8.13 -8.41 -16.02
C SER A 148 8.52 -9.89 -15.89
N SER A 149 9.74 -10.17 -15.44
CA SER A 149 10.30 -11.53 -15.36
C SER A 149 10.33 -12.11 -13.93
N MET A 150 10.17 -11.26 -12.91
CA MET A 150 10.40 -11.56 -11.48
C MET A 150 11.81 -12.11 -11.19
N GLN A 151 12.77 -11.81 -12.06
CA GLN A 151 14.19 -12.01 -11.77
C GLN A 151 14.67 -10.95 -10.78
N ILE A 152 15.57 -11.34 -9.88
CA ILE A 152 16.08 -10.46 -8.84
C ILE A 152 17.59 -10.35 -8.93
N GLU A 153 18.11 -9.14 -8.77
CA GLU A 153 19.49 -8.78 -8.54
C GLU A 153 19.62 -8.17 -7.15
N GLU A 154 20.81 -8.21 -6.57
CA GLU A 154 21.07 -7.61 -5.25
C GLU A 154 22.10 -6.49 -5.36
N VAL A 155 21.85 -5.39 -4.63
CA VAL A 155 22.74 -4.23 -4.54
C VAL A 155 23.33 -4.16 -3.14
N ASP A 156 24.67 -4.09 -3.03
CA ASP A 156 25.38 -3.92 -1.76
C ASP A 156 25.13 -2.52 -1.18
N VAL A 157 24.77 -2.45 0.10
CA VAL A 157 24.52 -1.18 0.81
C VAL A 157 25.47 -0.94 2.00
N PHE A 158 26.38 -1.88 2.27
CA PHE A 158 27.50 -1.80 3.19
C PHE A 158 27.16 -1.50 4.67
N PHE A 159 25.90 -1.69 5.08
CA PHE A 159 25.48 -1.57 6.47
C PHE A 159 24.50 -2.69 6.86
N PRO A 160 24.39 -3.04 8.16
CA PRO A 160 23.53 -4.11 8.61
C PRO A 160 22.04 -3.71 8.55
N ARG A 161 21.17 -4.69 8.31
CA ARG A 161 19.71 -4.58 8.42
C ARG A 161 19.12 -3.44 7.57
N PRO A 162 19.32 -3.44 6.22
CA PRO A 162 18.73 -2.45 5.33
C PRO A 162 17.20 -2.65 5.28
N HIS A 163 16.43 -1.70 5.84
CA HIS A 163 14.99 -1.86 6.01
C HIS A 163 14.17 -0.76 5.36
N ALA A 164 14.30 0.49 5.81
CA ALA A 164 13.61 1.62 5.19
C ALA A 164 14.00 1.70 3.73
N LEU A 165 13.03 1.94 2.85
CA LEU A 165 13.24 1.95 1.42
C LEU A 165 12.26 2.89 0.73
N ALA A 166 12.77 3.77 -0.12
CA ALA A 166 11.95 4.60 -0.99
C ALA A 166 12.64 4.83 -2.33
N VAL A 167 11.85 4.92 -3.39
CA VAL A 167 12.27 5.36 -4.71
C VAL A 167 11.70 6.74 -4.97
N ASP A 168 12.50 7.60 -5.53
CA ASP A 168 12.16 8.97 -5.92
C ASP A 168 10.93 8.98 -6.86
N PRO A 169 9.95 9.89 -6.65
CA PRO A 169 8.76 9.96 -7.48
C PRO A 169 9.02 10.28 -8.96
N HIS A 170 10.20 10.84 -9.28
CA HIS A 170 10.64 11.09 -10.65
C HIS A 170 11.49 9.96 -11.24
N GLY A 171 11.77 8.91 -10.45
CA GLY A 171 12.57 7.78 -10.91
C GLY A 171 14.06 8.11 -11.07
N GLU A 172 14.60 9.03 -10.28
CA GLU A 172 15.98 9.46 -10.37
C GLU A 172 16.90 8.66 -9.45
N ARG A 173 16.47 8.35 -8.23
CA ARG A 173 17.31 7.71 -7.20
C ARG A 173 16.47 6.90 -6.20
N PHE A 174 17.15 6.04 -5.48
CA PHE A 174 16.56 5.33 -4.34
C PHE A 174 17.30 5.67 -3.04
N PHE A 175 16.62 5.42 -1.92
CA PHE A 175 17.13 5.58 -0.57
C PHE A 175 16.82 4.33 0.24
N THR A 176 17.78 3.87 1.04
CA THR A 176 17.55 2.82 2.04
C THR A 176 18.32 3.13 3.31
N ALA A 177 17.83 2.68 4.47
CA ALA A 177 18.47 2.94 5.75
C ALA A 177 18.65 1.69 6.60
N SER A 178 19.67 1.75 7.45
CA SER A 178 19.95 0.74 8.47
C SER A 178 19.02 0.90 9.66
N LEU A 179 18.52 -0.24 10.17
CA LEU A 179 17.85 -0.26 11.49
C LEU A 179 18.83 -0.21 12.65
N GLY A 180 20.09 -0.55 12.42
CA GLY A 180 21.11 -0.66 13.49
C GLY A 180 22.09 0.51 13.56
N GLN A 181 22.08 1.35 12.53
CA GLN A 181 23.01 2.48 12.41
C GLN A 181 22.26 3.71 11.87
N ASN A 182 22.73 4.90 12.20
CA ASN A 182 22.21 6.16 11.65
C ASN A 182 22.78 6.41 10.24
N THR A 183 22.57 5.48 9.31
CA THR A 183 23.14 5.53 7.98
C THR A 183 22.06 5.37 6.92
N VAL A 184 22.04 6.26 5.95
CA VAL A 184 21.22 6.22 4.74
C VAL A 184 22.13 5.94 3.56
N ALA A 185 21.84 4.91 2.76
CA ALA A 185 22.42 4.71 1.44
C ALA A 185 21.51 5.32 0.38
N TYR A 186 22.10 5.91 -0.63
CA TYR A 186 21.40 6.48 -1.77
C TYR A 186 22.20 6.30 -3.05
N ALA A 187 21.53 6.17 -4.17
CA ALA A 187 22.16 6.08 -5.49
C ALA A 187 21.17 6.47 -6.59
N PRO A 188 21.66 6.90 -7.77
CA PRO A 188 20.84 6.97 -8.97
C PRO A 188 20.24 5.60 -9.30
N LEU A 189 19.04 5.56 -9.89
CA LEU A 189 18.43 4.29 -10.29
C LEU A 189 19.27 3.61 -11.39
N GLY A 190 19.45 2.29 -11.23
CA GLY A 190 20.22 1.48 -12.18
C GLY A 190 21.73 1.52 -11.99
N VAL A 191 22.22 2.17 -10.95
CA VAL A 191 23.63 2.15 -10.54
C VAL A 191 23.82 1.14 -9.42
N GLU A 192 24.90 0.35 -9.47
CA GLU A 192 25.22 -0.66 -8.46
C GLU A 192 25.97 -0.10 -7.25
N GLU A 193 26.65 1.05 -7.44
CA GLU A 193 27.41 1.71 -6.36
C GLU A 193 26.52 2.69 -5.61
N VAL A 194 26.51 2.58 -4.28
CA VAL A 194 25.76 3.47 -3.40
C VAL A 194 26.68 4.40 -2.63
N ASP A 195 26.23 5.62 -2.44
CA ASP A 195 26.80 6.57 -1.50
C ASP A 195 26.16 6.43 -0.12
N LEU A 196 26.91 6.76 0.94
CA LEU A 196 26.45 6.69 2.31
C LEU A 196 26.41 8.07 2.95
N TYR A 197 25.28 8.37 3.59
CA TYR A 197 25.10 9.54 4.45
C TYR A 197 24.93 9.09 5.90
N ASN A 198 25.84 9.54 6.79
CA ASN A 198 25.78 9.24 8.20
C ASN A 198 25.16 10.40 8.98
N ILE A 199 24.21 10.08 9.86
CA ILE A 199 23.51 11.03 10.72
C ILE A 199 24.20 11.01 12.08
N ASP A 200 24.72 12.15 12.50
CA ASP A 200 25.35 12.29 13.81
C ASP A 200 24.32 12.32 14.97
N GLY A 201 24.76 11.94 16.16
CA GLY A 201 23.99 12.09 17.39
C GLY A 201 23.22 10.85 17.83
N THR A 202 21.98 11.04 18.26
CA THR A 202 21.14 9.99 18.85
C THR A 202 20.79 8.90 17.84
N THR A 203 20.78 7.64 18.27
CA THR A 203 20.32 6.53 17.43
C THR A 203 18.81 6.64 17.18
N HIS A 204 18.40 6.69 15.92
CA HIS A 204 17.01 6.88 15.53
C HIS A 204 16.27 5.58 15.24
N THR A 205 16.91 4.57 14.64
CA THR A 205 16.27 3.38 14.05
C THR A 205 15.25 3.79 12.99
N LEU A 206 15.74 4.11 11.79
CA LEU A 206 14.91 4.58 10.67
C LEU A 206 14.09 3.42 10.12
N VAL A 207 12.77 3.44 10.32
CA VAL A 207 11.91 2.31 9.95
C VAL A 207 11.31 2.44 8.55
N GLN A 208 10.99 3.66 8.09
CA GLN A 208 10.50 3.89 6.73
C GLN A 208 10.65 5.35 6.33
N PHE A 209 10.78 5.56 5.03
CA PHE A 209 10.82 6.86 4.38
C PHE A 209 9.49 7.20 3.70
N ALA A 210 9.22 8.50 3.58
CA ALA A 210 8.30 9.04 2.60
C ALA A 210 8.99 10.18 1.86
N LEU A 211 8.76 10.27 0.54
CA LEU A 211 9.22 11.39 -0.27
C LEU A 211 8.05 12.31 -0.60
N SER A 212 8.33 13.61 -0.65
CA SER A 212 7.34 14.58 -1.11
C SER A 212 7.01 14.37 -2.59
N PRO A 213 5.82 14.76 -3.06
CA PRO A 213 5.42 14.57 -4.46
C PRO A 213 6.33 15.27 -5.47
N ASP A 214 6.98 16.37 -5.08
CA ASP A 214 7.97 17.12 -5.87
C ASP A 214 9.38 16.54 -5.83
N GLY A 215 9.63 15.54 -4.95
CA GLY A 215 10.94 14.93 -4.79
C GLY A 215 11.97 15.75 -4.00
N ASP A 216 11.62 16.94 -3.52
CA ASP A 216 12.54 17.86 -2.83
C ASP A 216 12.79 17.51 -1.37
N TRP A 217 11.86 16.74 -0.76
CA TRP A 217 11.89 16.38 0.65
C TRP A 217 11.78 14.86 0.87
N MET A 218 12.50 14.38 1.86
CA MET A 218 12.31 13.04 2.43
C MET A 218 12.09 13.16 3.93
N VAL A 219 11.16 12.38 4.46
CA VAL A 219 10.98 12.23 5.90
C VAL A 219 11.18 10.78 6.33
N ALA A 220 11.65 10.58 7.56
CA ALA A 220 11.85 9.26 8.15
C ALA A 220 11.29 9.17 9.57
N GLY A 221 10.60 8.07 9.89
CA GLY A 221 10.23 7.75 11.26
C GLY A 221 11.42 7.19 12.02
N GLY A 222 11.87 7.89 13.06
CA GLY A 222 12.89 7.44 14.01
C GLY A 222 12.25 6.69 15.17
N GLN A 223 12.08 5.38 15.03
CA GLN A 223 11.35 4.55 15.99
C GLN A 223 11.90 4.69 17.42
N LEU A 224 13.22 4.67 17.59
CA LEU A 224 13.85 4.70 18.90
C LEU A 224 13.89 6.12 19.49
N SER A 225 14.11 7.14 18.66
CA SER A 225 14.19 8.53 19.11
C SER A 225 12.83 9.18 19.33
N GLY A 226 11.75 8.67 18.73
CA GLY A 226 10.42 9.29 18.78
C GLY A 226 10.32 10.54 17.91
N GLU A 227 11.19 10.70 16.92
CA GLU A 227 11.31 11.88 16.07
C GLU A 227 10.93 11.59 14.62
N LEU A 228 10.36 12.56 13.94
CA LEU A 228 10.32 12.63 12.50
C LEU A 228 11.56 13.38 12.01
N LEU A 229 12.39 12.71 11.21
CA LEU A 229 13.58 13.31 10.61
C LEU A 229 13.21 13.87 9.24
N ILE A 230 13.71 15.07 8.92
CA ILE A 230 13.40 15.81 7.69
C ILE A 230 14.69 16.05 6.92
N PHE A 231 14.75 15.54 5.69
CA PHE A 231 15.90 15.64 4.81
C PHE A 231 15.56 16.52 3.61
N ASP A 232 16.45 17.44 3.31
CA ASP A 232 16.50 18.20 2.05
C ASP A 232 17.16 17.34 0.98
N LEU A 233 16.49 17.20 -0.16
CA LEU A 233 16.93 16.41 -1.32
C LEU A 233 17.30 17.28 -2.53
N SER A 234 17.39 18.60 -2.39
CA SER A 234 17.77 19.52 -3.47
C SER A 234 19.17 19.26 -4.05
N ASN A 235 19.99 18.52 -3.31
CA ASN A 235 21.28 18.02 -3.77
C ASN A 235 21.24 16.49 -3.93
N PRO A 236 22.18 15.87 -4.68
CA PRO A 236 22.27 14.42 -4.78
C PRO A 236 22.36 13.72 -3.41
N GLN A 237 23.14 14.27 -2.48
CA GLN A 237 23.25 13.78 -1.11
C GLN A 237 22.08 14.30 -0.27
N PRO A 238 21.29 13.40 0.38
CA PRO A 238 20.28 13.82 1.35
C PRO A 238 20.94 14.54 2.54
N THR A 239 20.33 15.62 3.02
CA THR A 239 20.87 16.39 4.15
C THR A 239 19.81 16.50 5.24
N LEU A 240 20.08 15.96 6.43
CA LEU A 240 19.21 16.14 7.59
C LEU A 240 19.20 17.61 8.00
N VAL A 241 18.04 18.27 7.90
CA VAL A 241 17.91 19.70 8.20
C VAL A 241 17.10 19.95 9.49
N LYS A 242 16.26 19.00 9.89
CA LYS A 242 15.43 19.15 11.10
C LYS A 242 15.00 17.78 11.63
N SER A 243 14.80 17.68 12.94
CA SER A 243 14.04 16.62 13.57
C SER A 243 12.93 17.20 14.44
N ILE A 244 11.79 16.50 14.53
CA ILE A 244 10.62 16.94 15.27
C ILE A 244 10.18 15.80 16.19
N PRO A 245 10.05 15.98 17.51
CA PRO A 245 9.45 14.98 18.39
C PRO A 245 7.96 14.85 18.07
N VAL A 246 7.54 13.70 17.53
CA VAL A 246 6.16 13.48 17.06
C VAL A 246 5.36 12.51 17.93
N GLY A 247 6.04 11.82 18.85
CA GLY A 247 5.41 10.87 19.76
C GLY A 247 6.16 9.55 19.85
N GLY A 248 5.53 8.57 20.50
CA GLY A 248 6.17 7.28 20.75
C GLY A 248 6.22 6.39 19.52
N GLN A 249 7.42 6.06 19.07
CA GLN A 249 7.68 5.11 17.98
C GLN A 249 6.98 5.48 16.66
N PRO A 250 7.38 6.57 15.98
CA PRO A 250 6.89 6.88 14.63
C PRO A 250 7.31 5.78 13.64
N TRP A 251 6.35 5.38 12.78
CA TRP A 251 6.56 4.28 11.83
C TRP A 251 6.58 4.78 10.40
N HIS A 252 5.59 4.44 9.58
CA HIS A 252 5.58 4.72 8.16
C HIS A 252 4.88 6.06 7.87
N PRO A 253 5.60 7.17 7.75
CA PRO A 253 5.00 8.44 7.41
C PRO A 253 4.49 8.44 5.97
N SER A 254 3.58 9.36 5.63
CA SER A 254 3.18 9.67 4.26
C SER A 254 2.95 11.17 4.08
N PHE A 255 3.34 11.70 2.91
CA PHE A 255 2.95 13.04 2.49
C PHE A 255 1.52 13.03 1.97
N SER A 256 0.80 14.16 2.14
CA SER A 256 -0.40 14.44 1.35
C SER A 256 -0.05 14.56 -0.12
N THR A 257 -1.02 14.35 -1.01
CA THR A 257 -0.81 14.41 -2.47
C THR A 257 -0.37 15.78 -2.98
N ASP A 258 -0.73 16.84 -2.25
CA ASP A 258 -0.29 18.23 -2.52
C ASP A 258 1.04 18.59 -1.83
N GLY A 259 1.63 17.67 -1.07
CA GLY A 259 2.90 17.86 -0.35
C GLY A 259 2.81 18.80 0.87
N THR A 260 1.64 19.33 1.23
CA THR A 260 1.51 20.34 2.28
C THR A 260 1.53 19.80 3.70
N THR A 261 1.27 18.49 3.87
CA THR A 261 1.27 17.84 5.19
C THR A 261 1.97 16.49 5.17
N VAL A 262 2.52 16.11 6.33
CA VAL A 262 3.03 14.75 6.61
C VAL A 262 2.20 14.12 7.73
N TRP A 263 1.76 12.90 7.50
CA TRP A 263 0.98 12.08 8.44
C TRP A 263 1.85 10.99 9.02
N VAL A 264 2.01 10.98 10.34
CA VAL A 264 2.96 10.11 11.04
C VAL A 264 2.23 9.20 12.02
N PRO A 265 2.10 7.91 11.72
CA PRO A 265 1.56 6.93 12.68
C PRO A 265 2.58 6.69 13.81
N ASN A 266 2.15 6.90 15.06
CA ASN A 266 2.97 6.73 16.27
C ASN A 266 2.53 5.47 17.02
N GLN A 267 3.25 4.39 16.85
CA GLN A 267 2.84 3.05 17.25
C GLN A 267 2.56 2.93 18.74
N SER A 268 3.52 3.31 19.61
CA SER A 268 3.35 3.15 21.05
C SER A 268 2.45 4.22 21.69
N ALA A 269 2.23 5.33 20.98
CA ALA A 269 1.34 6.40 21.44
C ALA A 269 -0.12 6.20 21.03
N ASN A 270 -0.41 5.28 20.09
CA ASN A 270 -1.74 5.09 19.48
C ASN A 270 -2.31 6.39 18.90
N THR A 271 -1.48 7.15 18.19
CA THR A 271 -1.85 8.44 17.60
C THR A 271 -1.34 8.56 16.17
N VAL A 272 -1.89 9.53 15.45
CA VAL A 272 -1.32 10.03 14.19
C VAL A 272 -1.01 11.50 14.38
N THR A 273 0.27 11.88 14.18
CA THR A 273 0.70 13.29 14.21
C THR A 273 0.64 13.85 12.79
N VAL A 274 0.08 15.04 12.65
CA VAL A 274 0.03 15.78 11.37
C VAL A 274 1.01 16.94 11.46
N VAL A 275 1.93 17.01 10.50
CA VAL A 275 2.98 18.03 10.41
C VAL A 275 2.74 18.87 9.17
N ASP A 276 2.75 20.19 9.29
CA ASP A 276 2.75 21.15 8.19
C ASP A 276 4.15 21.25 7.56
N THR A 277 4.27 21.08 6.25
CA THR A 277 5.56 21.05 5.56
C THR A 277 6.15 22.42 5.28
N GLY A 278 5.32 23.45 5.19
CA GLY A 278 5.79 24.81 4.98
C GLY A 278 6.53 25.40 6.20
N THR A 279 6.16 24.96 7.40
CA THR A 279 6.77 25.42 8.68
C THR A 279 7.52 24.32 9.40
N TRP A 280 7.29 23.06 9.02
CA TRP A 280 7.75 21.87 9.74
C TRP A 280 7.36 21.92 11.22
N THR A 281 6.07 22.17 11.50
CA THR A 281 5.49 22.17 12.85
C THR A 281 4.31 21.22 12.93
N ILE A 282 4.08 20.68 14.12
CA ILE A 282 2.91 19.84 14.39
C ILE A 282 1.67 20.73 14.40
N ILE A 283 0.67 20.38 13.60
CA ILE A 283 -0.61 21.08 13.49
C ILE A 283 -1.78 20.28 14.07
N ASP A 284 -1.60 18.96 14.29
CA ASP A 284 -2.62 18.12 14.92
C ASP A 284 -2.04 16.81 15.45
N VAL A 285 -2.74 16.20 16.43
CA VAL A 285 -2.47 14.86 16.94
C VAL A 285 -3.79 14.10 17.11
N ILE A 286 -4.09 13.25 16.14
CA ILE A 286 -5.34 12.51 16.06
C ILE A 286 -5.30 11.29 16.97
N ARG A 287 -6.40 11.06 17.71
CA ARG A 287 -6.61 9.92 18.59
C ARG A 287 -7.93 9.24 18.26
N HIS A 288 -7.89 7.93 18.16
CA HIS A 288 -9.10 7.11 17.98
C HIS A 288 -8.85 5.70 18.51
N PRO A 289 -9.81 5.01 19.14
CA PRO A 289 -9.61 3.65 19.65
C PRO A 289 -9.11 2.64 18.62
N ALA A 290 -9.50 2.81 17.35
CA ALA A 290 -9.07 1.94 16.26
C ALA A 290 -7.63 2.23 15.77
N LEU A 291 -6.99 3.32 16.20
CA LEU A 291 -5.55 3.56 16.00
C LEU A 291 -4.74 2.74 17.02
N ALA A 292 -5.00 1.43 17.08
CA ALA A 292 -4.36 0.52 18.00
C ALA A 292 -3.02 0.03 17.42
N GLU A 293 -1.92 0.56 17.94
CA GLU A 293 -0.55 0.34 17.45
C GLU A 293 -0.43 0.66 15.95
N PRO A 294 -0.67 1.93 15.54
CA PRO A 294 -0.65 2.32 14.14
C PRO A 294 0.71 2.05 13.49
N HIS A 295 0.71 1.60 12.23
CA HIS A 295 1.91 1.10 11.56
C HIS A 295 2.10 1.71 10.17
N GLY A 296 1.33 1.28 9.17
CA GLY A 296 1.40 1.76 7.79
C GLY A 296 0.50 2.96 7.55
N SER A 297 0.83 3.76 6.56
CA SER A 297 -0.02 4.83 6.04
C SER A 297 -0.03 4.86 4.51
N ALA A 298 -1.12 5.34 3.94
CA ALA A 298 -1.26 5.62 2.52
C ALA A 298 -2.28 6.75 2.33
N VAL A 299 -2.16 7.50 1.24
CA VAL A 299 -3.09 8.58 0.90
C VAL A 299 -3.89 8.21 -0.34
N SER A 300 -5.21 8.44 -0.34
CA SER A 300 -6.06 8.18 -1.50
C SER A 300 -5.57 8.96 -2.73
N PRO A 301 -5.79 8.44 -3.96
CA PRO A 301 -5.30 9.09 -5.17
C PRO A 301 -5.80 10.53 -5.37
N ASP A 302 -7.01 10.81 -4.87
CA ASP A 302 -7.62 12.16 -4.90
C ASP A 302 -7.15 13.07 -3.76
N GLY A 303 -6.31 12.56 -2.85
CA GLY A 303 -5.78 13.29 -1.70
C GLY A 303 -6.77 13.54 -0.56
N SER A 304 -8.01 13.08 -0.68
CA SER A 304 -9.07 13.38 0.30
C SER A 304 -8.97 12.58 1.60
N THR A 305 -8.31 11.43 1.58
CA THR A 305 -8.29 10.47 2.70
C THR A 305 -6.88 9.93 2.96
N VAL A 306 -6.48 9.92 4.22
CA VAL A 306 -5.32 9.16 4.71
C VAL A 306 -5.79 7.90 5.40
N TYR A 307 -5.20 6.78 5.02
CA TYR A 307 -5.44 5.46 5.60
C TYR A 307 -4.30 5.10 6.54
N ILE A 308 -4.64 4.64 7.73
CA ILE A 308 -3.67 4.20 8.75
C ILE A 308 -4.00 2.77 9.16
N SER A 309 -3.04 1.85 9.02
CA SER A 309 -3.22 0.50 9.56
C SER A 309 -2.95 0.43 11.05
N GLY A 310 -3.79 -0.28 11.79
CA GLY A 310 -3.64 -0.59 13.20
C GLY A 310 -3.34 -2.08 13.41
N ARG A 311 -2.22 -2.40 14.05
CA ARG A 311 -1.80 -3.79 14.30
C ARG A 311 -2.66 -4.49 15.35
N ASN A 312 -3.09 -3.76 16.36
CA ASN A 312 -3.92 -4.22 17.47
C ASN A 312 -3.41 -5.49 18.18
N VAL A 313 -2.10 -5.63 18.31
CA VAL A 313 -1.47 -6.80 18.97
C VAL A 313 -1.85 -6.87 20.45
N ALA A 314 -1.87 -5.72 21.13
CA ALA A 314 -2.30 -5.62 22.53
C ALA A 314 -3.80 -5.84 22.72
N GLY A 315 -4.62 -5.82 21.65
CA GLY A 315 -6.07 -6.01 21.72
C GLY A 315 -6.80 -4.84 22.38
N THR A 316 -6.28 -3.64 22.23
CA THR A 316 -6.89 -2.40 22.78
C THR A 316 -8.15 -2.00 21.99
N TYR A 317 -8.18 -2.26 20.70
CA TYR A 317 -9.39 -2.17 19.88
C TYR A 317 -10.16 -3.50 19.94
N ARG A 318 -11.46 -3.41 20.16
CA ARG A 318 -12.38 -4.55 20.16
C ARG A 318 -13.30 -4.45 18.95
N SER A 319 -13.49 -5.59 18.24
CA SER A 319 -14.42 -5.67 17.12
C SER A 319 -15.83 -5.21 17.53
N THR A 320 -16.41 -4.37 16.69
CA THR A 320 -17.80 -3.93 16.85
C THR A 320 -18.79 -5.03 16.46
N ASN A 321 -18.36 -6.00 15.65
CA ASN A 321 -19.18 -7.11 15.15
C ASN A 321 -19.09 -8.39 16.00
N GLY A 322 -18.26 -8.39 17.05
CA GLY A 322 -18.15 -9.49 18.01
C GLY A 322 -17.42 -10.78 17.52
N ASP A 323 -17.17 -10.90 16.24
CA ASP A 323 -16.74 -12.16 15.60
C ASP A 323 -15.21 -12.36 15.52
N LYS A 324 -14.44 -11.29 15.67
CA LYS A 324 -12.97 -11.36 15.54
C LYS A 324 -12.28 -11.01 16.86
N ALA A 325 -11.49 -11.94 17.36
CA ALA A 325 -10.57 -11.65 18.45
C ALA A 325 -9.38 -10.81 17.91
N ARG A 326 -9.27 -9.55 18.32
CA ARG A 326 -8.18 -8.63 17.98
C ARG A 326 -7.99 -8.43 16.46
N PRO A 327 -9.01 -7.95 15.72
CA PRO A 327 -8.84 -7.63 14.30
C PRO A 327 -7.77 -6.55 14.14
N GLY A 328 -7.04 -6.58 13.04
CA GLY A 328 -6.35 -5.41 12.53
C GLY A 328 -7.37 -4.38 12.05
N THR A 329 -6.98 -3.14 11.95
CA THR A 329 -7.84 -2.06 11.48
C THR A 329 -7.19 -1.28 10.35
N VAL A 330 -8.01 -0.66 9.52
CA VAL A 330 -7.63 0.45 8.66
C VAL A 330 -8.53 1.62 9.04
N VAL A 331 -7.93 2.71 9.49
CA VAL A 331 -8.63 3.93 9.88
C VAL A 331 -8.51 4.92 8.74
N ALA A 332 -9.65 5.31 8.17
CA ALA A 332 -9.74 6.35 7.15
C ALA A 332 -9.95 7.71 7.81
N ILE A 333 -9.12 8.67 7.47
CA ILE A 333 -9.10 10.02 8.05
C ILE A 333 -9.23 11.03 6.90
N ASP A 334 -10.23 11.90 6.96
CA ASP A 334 -10.40 13.01 6.03
C ASP A 334 -9.24 14.02 6.18
N THR A 335 -8.58 14.36 5.09
CA THR A 335 -7.36 15.21 5.11
C THR A 335 -7.65 16.65 5.49
N ASN A 336 -8.83 17.18 5.14
CA ASN A 336 -9.19 18.58 5.39
C ASN A 336 -9.65 18.77 6.84
N THR A 337 -10.55 17.92 7.30
CA THR A 337 -11.14 18.03 8.66
C THR A 337 -10.33 17.33 9.74
N ARG A 338 -9.41 16.42 9.34
CA ARG A 338 -8.61 15.56 10.24
C ARG A 338 -9.47 14.66 11.12
N SER A 339 -10.69 14.38 10.69
CA SER A 339 -11.65 13.55 11.39
C SER A 339 -11.60 12.11 10.85
N VAL A 340 -11.76 11.14 11.76
CA VAL A 340 -11.95 9.74 11.35
C VAL A 340 -13.31 9.59 10.69
N ILE A 341 -13.34 9.13 9.44
CA ILE A 341 -14.55 8.96 8.64
C ILE A 341 -14.98 7.51 8.49
N ALA A 342 -14.04 6.55 8.61
CA ALA A 342 -14.35 5.13 8.61
C ALA A 342 -13.32 4.33 9.42
N VAL A 343 -13.77 3.17 9.92
CA VAL A 343 -12.92 2.12 10.51
C VAL A 343 -13.27 0.81 9.82
N ILE A 344 -12.29 0.20 9.16
CA ILE A 344 -12.43 -1.03 8.41
C ILE A 344 -11.67 -2.11 9.16
N GLU A 345 -12.37 -3.17 9.60
CA GLU A 345 -11.74 -4.32 10.23
C GLU A 345 -11.13 -5.23 9.17
N VAL A 346 -9.86 -5.57 9.34
CA VAL A 346 -9.08 -6.41 8.42
C VAL A 346 -8.44 -7.58 9.16
N GLY A 347 -7.60 -8.33 8.51
CA GLY A 347 -6.85 -9.43 9.13
C GLY A 347 -5.95 -8.95 10.27
N ARG A 348 -5.65 -9.85 11.22
CA ARG A 348 -4.82 -9.56 12.40
C ARG A 348 -3.43 -9.08 12.02
N TYR A 349 -2.94 -8.10 12.77
CA TYR A 349 -1.65 -7.45 12.54
C TYR A 349 -1.62 -6.76 11.17
N ALA A 350 -2.51 -5.78 10.94
CA ALA A 350 -2.45 -4.95 9.74
C ALA A 350 -1.14 -4.17 9.72
N ALA A 351 -0.38 -4.28 8.62
CA ALA A 351 0.99 -3.79 8.51
C ALA A 351 1.14 -2.78 7.35
N GLY A 352 2.04 -3.03 6.42
CA GLY A 352 2.28 -2.15 5.29
C GLY A 352 1.12 -2.15 4.29
N MET A 353 0.97 -1.05 3.57
CA MET A 353 -0.10 -0.85 2.60
C MET A 353 0.37 -0.03 1.41
N SER A 354 -0.38 -0.13 0.31
CA SER A 354 -0.20 0.68 -0.88
C SER A 354 -1.54 0.94 -1.56
N VAL A 355 -1.63 2.03 -2.29
CA VAL A 355 -2.84 2.45 -3.02
C VAL A 355 -2.52 2.64 -4.50
N THR A 356 -3.47 2.36 -5.38
CA THR A 356 -3.37 2.70 -6.80
C THR A 356 -3.18 4.21 -6.97
N SER A 357 -2.45 4.64 -8.00
CA SER A 357 -2.24 6.07 -8.28
C SER A 357 -3.21 6.56 -9.36
N SER A 358 -3.62 7.82 -9.26
CA SER A 358 -4.36 8.50 -10.33
C SER A 358 -3.45 8.93 -11.49
N MET A 359 -2.13 8.88 -11.34
CA MET A 359 -1.19 9.24 -12.40
C MET A 359 -1.26 8.21 -13.53
N ASN A 360 -1.69 8.64 -14.74
CA ASN A 360 -1.82 7.90 -16.01
C ASN A 360 -3.21 7.31 -16.33
N ARG A 361 -4.27 8.05 -16.07
CA ARG A 361 -5.63 7.69 -16.53
C ARG A 361 -6.12 8.51 -17.75
N ASP A 362 -5.22 9.23 -18.42
CA ASP A 362 -5.52 9.98 -19.65
C ASP A 362 -5.20 9.17 -20.91
#